data_39b3da050258c2fce268f9d305d35690
#
_entry.id   39b3da050258c2fce268f9d305d35690
#
_cell.length_a   1.000
_cell.length_b   1.000
_cell.length_c   1.000
_cell.angle_alpha   90.00
_cell.angle_beta   90.00
_cell.angle_gamma   90.00
#
_symmetry.space_group_name_H-M   'P 1'
#
loop_
_entity.id
_entity.type
_entity.pdbx_description
1 polymer ?
#
loop_
_entity_poly.entity_id
_entity_poly.type
_entity_poly.pdbx_seq_one_letter_code
_entity_poly.pdbx_strand_id
1 'polypeptide(L)'
;MGKLKLMTIIGTRPEIIRLSATIKCCDRYFEQILVHTGQNYDYTLNQVFFDDLGLRAPDYYLDAVGDDLGATIGNIIEKSYKLMVRVRPDAVLVLGDTNSCLSVIGAKRLHIPIFHMEAGNRCKDECLPEETNRRIVDIISDVNLCYSEHARRYLMECGLPKERTFVTGSPMAEVLHANLDKIEASNVHQRLGLTKGQYILLSAHREENIDTDRNFAQLFTAVNAMAEKYDMPILYSCHPRSRKRLEATGFQLDTRVIAHEPLGFLDYNCLQMNAFAVVSDSGTLPEESSFFLSVGKPFPAVSIRTSTERPEALDAGCFVLAGIDADSLLQAVEMAVGMQRAECFGTPVAGYTAENVSMKVARIIQSYTGIVNKMVWRKDE
;
A
#
# COMPACT_ATOMS: atom_id res chain seq x y z
N MET A 1 0.71 -32.27 17.38
CA MET A 1 1.02 -30.83 17.59
C MET A 1 -0.09 -29.99 16.96
N GLY A 2 -0.57 -28.96 17.64
CA GLY A 2 -1.52 -27.99 17.08
C GLY A 2 -0.87 -27.14 15.99
N LYS A 3 -1.68 -26.39 15.22
CA LYS A 3 -1.17 -25.37 14.30
C LYS A 3 -0.45 -24.26 15.09
N LEU A 4 0.56 -23.61 14.48
CA LEU A 4 1.14 -22.39 15.05
C LEU A 4 0.06 -21.31 15.16
N LYS A 5 0.06 -20.57 16.26
CA LYS A 5 -0.83 -19.44 16.51
C LYS A 5 -0.19 -18.16 15.95
N LEU A 6 -0.72 -17.67 14.86
CA LEU A 6 -0.22 -16.49 14.17
C LEU A 6 -1.12 -15.27 14.43
N MET A 7 -0.57 -14.18 14.94
CA MET A 7 -1.29 -12.91 15.06
C MET A 7 -0.92 -12.01 13.88
N THR A 8 -1.89 -11.71 13.01
CA THR A 8 -1.75 -10.77 11.92
C THR A 8 -2.38 -9.44 12.32
N ILE A 9 -1.61 -8.35 12.30
CA ILE A 9 -2.06 -7.02 12.75
C ILE A 9 -2.17 -6.10 11.55
N ILE A 10 -3.34 -5.46 11.43
CA ILE A 10 -3.69 -4.52 10.37
C ILE A 10 -4.34 -3.27 10.98
N GLY A 11 -4.34 -2.16 10.26
CA GLY A 11 -4.97 -0.92 10.75
C GLY A 11 -5.53 -0.02 9.65
N THR A 12 -5.15 -0.25 8.39
CA THR A 12 -5.52 0.61 7.27
C THR A 12 -6.02 -0.17 6.06
N ARG A 13 -6.78 0.50 5.19
CA ARG A 13 -7.26 -0.09 3.93
C ARG A 13 -6.14 -0.68 3.05
N PRO A 14 -5.01 0.01 2.82
CA PRO A 14 -3.92 -0.56 2.05
C PRO A 14 -3.37 -1.87 2.63
N GLU A 15 -3.33 -2.02 3.96
CA GLU A 15 -2.92 -3.27 4.60
C GLU A 15 -3.95 -4.38 4.37
N ILE A 16 -5.25 -4.07 4.49
CA ILE A 16 -6.35 -5.02 4.23
C ILE A 16 -6.25 -5.57 2.80
N ILE A 17 -6.10 -4.68 1.82
CA ILE A 17 -6.00 -5.05 0.40
C ILE A 17 -4.77 -5.93 0.18
N ARG A 18 -3.59 -5.43 0.55
CA ARG A 18 -2.31 -6.10 0.27
C ARG A 18 -2.17 -7.43 1.02
N LEU A 19 -2.69 -7.54 2.24
CA LEU A 19 -2.64 -8.78 3.01
C LEU A 19 -3.77 -9.76 2.69
N SER A 20 -4.75 -9.42 1.85
CA SER A 20 -5.94 -10.25 1.64
C SER A 20 -5.63 -11.69 1.22
N ALA A 21 -4.75 -11.90 0.27
CA ALA A 21 -4.31 -13.24 -0.14
C ALA A 21 -3.52 -13.94 0.97
N THR A 22 -2.65 -13.20 1.67
CA THR A 22 -1.85 -13.72 2.78
C THR A 22 -2.73 -14.13 3.98
N ILE A 23 -3.73 -13.32 4.34
CA ILE A 23 -4.68 -13.64 5.40
C ILE A 23 -5.43 -14.95 5.07
N LYS A 24 -5.97 -15.06 3.84
CA LYS A 24 -6.65 -16.30 3.41
C LYS A 24 -5.74 -17.53 3.44
N CYS A 25 -4.48 -17.37 3.02
CA CYS A 25 -3.49 -18.43 3.08
C CYS A 25 -3.20 -18.82 4.53
N CYS A 26 -2.98 -17.85 5.41
CA CYS A 26 -2.69 -18.07 6.82
C CYS A 26 -3.88 -18.73 7.58
N ASP A 27 -5.13 -18.39 7.25
CA ASP A 27 -6.32 -19.05 7.84
C ASP A 27 -6.34 -20.56 7.57
N ARG A 28 -5.78 -21.02 6.45
CA ARG A 28 -5.72 -22.45 6.12
C ARG A 28 -4.67 -23.21 6.93
N TYR A 29 -3.53 -22.57 7.17
CA TYR A 29 -2.34 -23.28 7.69
C TYR A 29 -2.03 -22.99 9.16
N PHE A 30 -2.52 -21.88 9.70
CA PHE A 30 -2.29 -21.44 11.08
C PHE A 30 -3.59 -21.38 11.90
N GLU A 31 -3.48 -21.31 13.22
CA GLU A 31 -4.51 -20.75 14.10
C GLU A 31 -4.32 -19.21 14.00
N GLN A 32 -4.91 -18.60 12.95
CA GLN A 32 -4.71 -17.18 12.69
C GLN A 32 -5.64 -16.33 13.55
N ILE A 33 -5.06 -15.32 14.19
CA ILE A 33 -5.76 -14.27 14.92
C ILE A 33 -5.57 -12.98 14.17
N LEU A 34 -6.63 -12.48 13.57
CA LEU A 34 -6.65 -11.23 12.82
C LEU A 34 -7.03 -10.08 13.76
N VAL A 35 -6.15 -9.08 13.87
CA VAL A 35 -6.30 -7.94 14.78
C VAL A 35 -6.32 -6.65 13.96
N HIS A 36 -7.35 -5.81 14.19
CA HIS A 36 -7.45 -4.49 13.61
C HIS A 36 -7.19 -3.43 14.68
N THR A 37 -6.25 -2.50 14.43
CA THR A 37 -5.87 -1.47 15.41
C THR A 37 -6.87 -0.31 15.51
N GLY A 38 -7.68 -0.07 14.47
CA GLY A 38 -8.71 0.99 14.44
C GLY A 38 -9.95 0.65 15.23
N GLN A 39 -10.97 1.50 15.02
CA GLN A 39 -12.28 1.40 15.69
C GLN A 39 -13.25 0.54 14.87
N ASN A 40 -14.16 -0.11 15.59
CA ASN A 40 -15.18 -0.97 14.98
C ASN A 40 -16.24 -0.19 14.16
N TYR A 41 -16.43 1.11 14.43
CA TYR A 41 -17.40 1.94 13.67
C TYR A 41 -16.87 2.50 12.35
N ASP A 42 -15.58 2.44 12.11
CA ASP A 42 -15.01 2.62 10.76
C ASP A 42 -15.31 1.43 9.84
N TYR A 43 -16.09 0.49 10.36
CA TYR A 43 -16.55 -0.69 9.67
C TYR A 43 -17.20 -0.40 8.31
N THR A 44 -17.99 0.68 8.22
CA THR A 44 -18.63 1.07 6.94
C THR A 44 -17.64 1.52 5.88
N LEU A 45 -16.51 2.13 6.28
CA LEU A 45 -15.44 2.53 5.35
C LEU A 45 -14.49 1.38 5.01
N ASN A 46 -14.37 0.37 5.89
CA ASN A 46 -13.48 -0.77 5.72
C ASN A 46 -14.23 -2.00 5.22
N GLN A 47 -15.52 -2.17 5.56
CA GLN A 47 -16.32 -3.36 5.26
C GLN A 47 -16.36 -3.68 3.76
N VAL A 48 -16.50 -2.68 2.91
CA VAL A 48 -16.50 -2.86 1.45
C VAL A 48 -15.27 -3.65 0.99
N PHE A 49 -14.10 -3.41 1.58
CA PHE A 49 -12.87 -4.11 1.21
C PHE A 49 -12.84 -5.55 1.74
N PHE A 50 -13.39 -5.80 2.94
CA PHE A 50 -13.53 -7.17 3.45
C PHE A 50 -14.49 -7.98 2.57
N ASP A 51 -15.61 -7.40 2.16
CA ASP A 51 -16.63 -8.05 1.32
C ASP A 51 -16.11 -8.26 -0.11
N ASP A 52 -15.56 -7.23 -0.75
CA ASP A 52 -14.99 -7.29 -2.11
C ASP A 52 -13.90 -8.35 -2.22
N LEU A 53 -13.05 -8.42 -1.21
CA LEU A 53 -11.93 -9.35 -1.17
C LEU A 53 -12.29 -10.69 -0.53
N GLY A 54 -13.51 -10.87 -0.02
CA GLY A 54 -13.98 -12.09 0.61
C GLY A 54 -13.16 -12.50 1.83
N LEU A 55 -12.88 -11.53 2.70
CA LEU A 55 -12.16 -11.72 3.96
C LEU A 55 -13.16 -11.89 5.11
N ARG A 56 -12.77 -12.68 6.11
CA ARG A 56 -13.49 -12.72 7.38
C ARG A 56 -13.24 -11.47 8.21
N ALA A 57 -14.14 -11.17 9.12
CA ALA A 57 -13.96 -10.09 10.08
C ALA A 57 -12.73 -10.34 10.98
N PRO A 58 -12.06 -9.29 11.47
CA PRO A 58 -11.05 -9.39 12.52
C PRO A 58 -11.60 -10.05 13.80
N ASP A 59 -10.75 -10.83 14.46
CA ASP A 59 -11.09 -11.44 15.75
C ASP A 59 -11.09 -10.39 16.87
N TYR A 60 -10.28 -9.35 16.72
CA TYR A 60 -10.16 -8.25 17.70
C TYR A 60 -10.03 -6.90 17.02
N TYR A 61 -10.72 -5.90 17.58
CA TYR A 61 -10.53 -4.48 17.31
C TYR A 61 -9.91 -3.85 18.55
N LEU A 62 -8.80 -3.10 18.38
CA LEU A 62 -8.10 -2.51 19.52
C LEU A 62 -8.65 -1.15 19.92
N ASP A 63 -9.42 -0.48 19.06
CA ASP A 63 -9.91 0.88 19.30
C ASP A 63 -8.80 1.83 19.77
N ALA A 64 -7.68 1.80 19.01
CA ALA A 64 -6.44 2.44 19.44
C ALA A 64 -6.36 3.93 19.07
N VAL A 65 -7.33 4.47 18.31
CA VAL A 65 -7.36 5.89 17.95
C VAL A 65 -7.47 6.71 19.23
N GLY A 66 -6.55 7.65 19.43
CA GLY A 66 -6.52 8.58 20.56
C GLY A 66 -6.80 10.00 20.10
N ASP A 67 -6.72 10.94 21.03
CA ASP A 67 -7.00 12.36 20.78
C ASP A 67 -5.92 13.01 19.88
N ASP A 68 -4.74 12.46 19.87
CA ASP A 68 -3.63 12.89 19.03
C ASP A 68 -2.80 11.70 18.52
N LEU A 69 -1.79 11.98 17.69
CA LEU A 69 -0.90 10.97 17.12
C LEU A 69 -0.11 10.20 18.19
N GLY A 70 0.39 10.90 19.22
CA GLY A 70 1.15 10.29 20.31
C GLY A 70 0.29 9.32 21.12
N ALA A 71 -0.94 9.73 21.47
CA ALA A 71 -1.92 8.89 22.13
C ALA A 71 -2.29 7.66 21.27
N THR A 72 -2.50 7.85 19.99
CA THR A 72 -2.80 6.75 19.05
C THR A 72 -1.66 5.72 19.00
N ILE A 73 -0.41 6.17 18.84
CA ILE A 73 0.77 5.29 18.85
C ILE A 73 0.90 4.57 20.19
N GLY A 74 0.79 5.30 21.29
CA GLY A 74 0.83 4.73 22.63
C GLY A 74 -0.24 3.65 22.85
N ASN A 75 -1.46 3.92 22.44
CA ASN A 75 -2.58 2.98 22.52
C ASN A 75 -2.36 1.72 21.67
N ILE A 76 -1.81 1.86 20.45
CA ILE A 76 -1.47 0.71 19.60
C ILE A 76 -0.49 -0.20 20.32
N ILE A 77 0.60 0.35 20.86
CA ILE A 77 1.63 -0.43 21.55
C ILE A 77 1.05 -1.08 22.82
N GLU A 78 0.35 -0.32 23.64
CA GLU A 78 -0.21 -0.81 24.91
C GLU A 78 -1.24 -1.90 24.70
N LYS A 79 -2.25 -1.65 23.84
CA LYS A 79 -3.38 -2.56 23.65
C LYS A 79 -2.95 -3.84 22.92
N SER A 80 -2.05 -3.73 21.92
CA SER A 80 -1.47 -4.91 21.27
C SER A 80 -0.63 -5.74 22.23
N TYR A 81 0.18 -5.12 23.08
CA TYR A 81 0.94 -5.82 24.11
C TYR A 81 0.02 -6.61 25.05
N LYS A 82 -1.02 -5.97 25.60
CA LYS A 82 -1.99 -6.62 26.49
C LYS A 82 -2.70 -7.78 25.78
N LEU A 83 -3.04 -7.62 24.51
CA LEU A 83 -3.66 -8.69 23.73
C LEU A 83 -2.68 -9.86 23.54
N MET A 84 -1.42 -9.60 23.18
CA MET A 84 -0.39 -10.63 23.02
C MET A 84 -0.14 -11.41 24.32
N VAL A 85 -0.11 -10.75 25.47
CA VAL A 85 0.00 -11.41 26.77
C VAL A 85 -1.16 -12.38 27.03
N ARG A 86 -2.38 -11.98 26.68
CA ARG A 86 -3.59 -12.80 26.86
C ARG A 86 -3.64 -13.96 25.89
N VAL A 87 -3.37 -13.71 24.61
CA VAL A 87 -3.55 -14.65 23.51
C VAL A 87 -2.35 -15.58 23.34
N ARG A 88 -1.14 -15.11 23.66
CA ARG A 88 0.15 -15.80 23.52
C ARG A 88 0.36 -16.38 22.12
N PRO A 89 0.47 -15.52 21.09
CA PRO A 89 0.76 -16.01 19.75
C PRO A 89 2.19 -16.54 19.65
N ASP A 90 2.41 -17.52 18.77
CA ASP A 90 3.74 -18.05 18.45
C ASP A 90 4.53 -17.13 17.54
N ALA A 91 3.83 -16.33 16.73
CA ALA A 91 4.41 -15.37 15.79
C ALA A 91 3.49 -14.18 15.54
N VAL A 92 4.08 -13.05 15.14
CA VAL A 92 3.37 -11.83 14.72
C VAL A 92 3.75 -11.50 13.28
N LEU A 93 2.75 -11.18 12.45
CA LEU A 93 2.90 -10.69 11.09
C LEU A 93 2.38 -9.27 10.97
N VAL A 94 3.19 -8.38 10.40
CA VAL A 94 2.81 -7.01 10.04
C VAL A 94 3.24 -6.68 8.61
N LEU A 95 2.64 -5.65 8.01
CA LEU A 95 2.99 -5.20 6.67
C LEU A 95 3.20 -3.69 6.65
N GLY A 96 4.34 -3.26 6.12
CA GLY A 96 4.61 -1.87 5.77
C GLY A 96 5.02 -1.02 6.97
N ASP A 97 4.47 0.17 7.03
CA ASP A 97 5.00 1.31 7.74
C ASP A 97 3.94 2.16 8.47
N THR A 98 2.72 1.68 8.51
CA THR A 98 1.66 2.38 9.24
C THR A 98 1.89 2.31 10.75
N ASN A 99 1.17 3.13 11.51
CA ASN A 99 1.29 3.11 12.97
C ASN A 99 0.93 1.75 13.58
N SER A 100 0.07 0.94 12.92
CA SER A 100 -0.27 -0.42 13.35
C SER A 100 0.96 -1.32 13.46
N CYS A 101 1.97 -1.11 12.60
CA CYS A 101 3.22 -1.87 12.63
C CYS A 101 4.05 -1.63 13.90
N LEU A 102 3.87 -0.52 14.61
CA LEU A 102 4.57 -0.26 15.88
C LEU A 102 4.15 -1.21 17.02
N SER A 103 3.09 -1.99 16.84
CA SER A 103 2.73 -3.13 17.70
C SER A 103 3.86 -4.14 17.87
N VAL A 104 4.81 -4.21 16.91
CA VAL A 104 5.99 -5.07 16.98
C VAL A 104 6.92 -4.75 18.18
N ILE A 105 6.86 -3.53 18.71
CA ILE A 105 7.57 -3.16 19.95
C ILE A 105 7.10 -4.05 21.11
N GLY A 106 5.78 -4.26 21.22
CA GLY A 106 5.21 -5.17 22.21
C GLY A 106 5.61 -6.61 21.99
N ALA A 107 5.55 -7.09 20.74
CA ALA A 107 5.96 -8.46 20.38
C ALA A 107 7.44 -8.71 20.71
N LYS A 108 8.32 -7.73 20.40
CA LYS A 108 9.75 -7.81 20.72
C LYS A 108 10.01 -7.96 22.21
N ARG A 109 9.31 -7.18 23.04
CA ARG A 109 9.42 -7.26 24.51
C ARG A 109 8.92 -8.56 25.09
N LEU A 110 7.99 -9.23 24.40
CA LEU A 110 7.44 -10.54 24.79
C LEU A 110 8.20 -11.71 24.16
N HIS A 111 9.29 -11.44 23.44
CA HIS A 111 10.08 -12.45 22.73
C HIS A 111 9.27 -13.28 21.74
N ILE A 112 8.28 -12.66 21.08
CA ILE A 112 7.48 -13.30 20.05
C ILE A 112 8.15 -13.03 18.68
N PRO A 113 8.44 -14.06 17.87
CA PRO A 113 8.99 -13.93 16.54
C PRO A 113 8.18 -12.95 15.66
N ILE A 114 8.83 -11.99 15.03
CA ILE A 114 8.23 -10.93 14.23
C ILE A 114 8.59 -11.12 12.77
N PHE A 115 7.57 -11.16 11.91
CA PHE A 115 7.69 -11.20 10.46
C PHE A 115 7.17 -9.89 9.90
N HIS A 116 8.01 -9.18 9.15
CA HIS A 116 7.69 -7.87 8.57
C HIS A 116 7.69 -7.95 7.05
N MET A 117 6.52 -7.81 6.43
CA MET A 117 6.37 -7.67 4.97
C MET A 117 6.57 -6.22 4.56
N GLU A 118 6.97 -5.99 3.31
CA GLU A 118 7.36 -4.68 2.76
C GLU A 118 8.61 -4.09 3.42
N ALA A 119 9.46 -4.95 3.96
CA ALA A 119 10.69 -4.56 4.62
C ALA A 119 11.72 -3.98 3.63
N GLY A 120 12.48 -2.99 4.07
CA GLY A 120 13.59 -2.42 3.31
C GLY A 120 13.22 -1.36 2.27
N ASN A 121 11.97 -1.00 2.12
CA ASN A 121 11.56 0.12 1.27
C ASN A 121 12.02 1.44 1.90
N ARG A 122 12.55 2.37 1.09
CA ARG A 122 13.05 3.68 1.54
C ARG A 122 12.76 4.75 0.52
N CYS A 123 12.20 5.87 0.96
CA CYS A 123 12.08 7.08 0.14
C CYS A 123 13.15 8.13 0.48
N LYS A 124 13.88 7.96 1.59
CA LYS A 124 14.89 8.89 2.09
C LYS A 124 14.36 10.30 2.43
N ASP A 125 13.05 10.42 2.60
CA ASP A 125 12.40 11.64 3.06
C ASP A 125 12.00 11.48 4.52
N GLU A 126 12.78 12.07 5.41
CA GLU A 126 12.57 11.96 6.87
C GLU A 126 11.40 12.82 7.37
N CYS A 127 10.83 13.67 6.52
CA CYS A 127 9.59 14.38 6.83
C CYS A 127 8.36 13.47 6.80
N LEU A 128 8.48 12.29 6.19
CA LEU A 128 7.39 11.31 6.16
C LEU A 128 7.37 10.47 7.44
N PRO A 129 6.25 10.47 8.19
CA PRO A 129 6.12 9.66 9.41
C PRO A 129 6.39 8.17 9.15
N GLU A 130 6.00 7.69 7.99
CA GLU A 130 6.18 6.31 7.56
C GLU A 130 7.66 5.92 7.45
N GLU A 131 8.55 6.85 7.09
CA GLU A 131 9.99 6.55 7.00
C GLU A 131 10.58 6.23 8.38
N THR A 132 10.12 6.93 9.42
CA THR A 132 10.48 6.62 10.82
C THR A 132 9.96 5.24 11.22
N ASN A 133 8.70 4.94 10.94
CA ASN A 133 8.10 3.65 11.27
C ASN A 133 8.83 2.50 10.56
N ARG A 134 9.14 2.63 9.26
CA ARG A 134 9.89 1.62 8.50
C ARG A 134 11.20 1.26 9.16
N ARG A 135 12.00 2.27 9.52
CA ARG A 135 13.31 2.05 10.15
C ARG A 135 13.18 1.32 11.48
N ILE A 136 12.22 1.70 12.31
CA ILE A 136 11.96 1.02 13.58
C ILE A 136 11.57 -0.44 13.32
N VAL A 137 10.57 -0.67 12.47
CA VAL A 137 10.01 -2.00 12.26
C VAL A 137 11.03 -2.94 11.61
N ASP A 138 11.78 -2.47 10.61
CA ASP A 138 12.84 -3.27 9.96
C ASP A 138 13.91 -3.75 10.95
N ILE A 139 14.38 -2.82 11.81
CA ILE A 139 15.48 -3.12 12.74
C ILE A 139 15.07 -4.10 13.83
N ILE A 140 13.85 -3.97 14.35
CA ILE A 140 13.44 -4.80 15.48
C ILE A 140 12.76 -6.11 15.06
N SER A 141 12.36 -6.24 13.80
CA SER A 141 11.80 -7.49 13.26
C SER A 141 12.84 -8.60 13.20
N ASP A 142 12.42 -9.83 13.47
CA ASP A 142 13.30 -10.98 13.45
C ASP A 142 13.51 -11.54 12.05
N VAL A 143 12.47 -11.44 11.20
CA VAL A 143 12.48 -11.87 9.80
C VAL A 143 11.89 -10.77 8.92
N ASN A 144 12.67 -10.30 7.95
CA ASN A 144 12.29 -9.27 7.01
C ASN A 144 11.95 -9.87 5.64
N LEU A 145 10.77 -9.53 5.10
CA LEU A 145 10.20 -10.04 3.86
C LEU A 145 10.11 -8.89 2.85
N CYS A 146 11.13 -8.76 2.03
CA CYS A 146 11.30 -7.68 1.06
C CYS A 146 10.49 -7.94 -0.21
N TYR A 147 10.08 -6.89 -0.90
CA TYR A 147 9.44 -7.01 -2.21
C TYR A 147 10.44 -7.23 -3.35
N SER A 148 11.64 -6.67 -3.21
CA SER A 148 12.66 -6.69 -4.26
C SER A 148 14.06 -6.95 -3.71
N GLU A 149 14.98 -7.29 -4.61
CA GLU A 149 16.41 -7.38 -4.30
C GLU A 149 16.98 -6.01 -3.89
N HIS A 150 16.42 -4.92 -4.41
CA HIS A 150 16.80 -3.58 -4.03
C HIS A 150 16.54 -3.33 -2.54
N ALA A 151 15.34 -3.64 -2.08
CA ALA A 151 14.96 -3.53 -0.67
C ALA A 151 15.84 -4.43 0.23
N ARG A 152 16.11 -5.67 -0.19
CA ARG A 152 16.98 -6.58 0.55
C ARG A 152 18.40 -6.04 0.70
N ARG A 153 19.00 -5.48 -0.36
CA ARG A 153 20.34 -4.87 -0.31
C ARG A 153 20.38 -3.73 0.70
N TYR A 154 19.36 -2.90 0.71
CA TYR A 154 19.22 -1.83 1.71
C TYR A 154 19.30 -2.33 3.14
N LEU A 155 18.57 -3.39 3.47
CA LEU A 155 18.59 -3.97 4.81
C LEU A 155 19.95 -4.58 5.16
N MET A 156 20.60 -5.22 4.19
CA MET A 156 21.96 -5.76 4.39
C MET A 156 22.98 -4.66 4.63
N GLU A 157 22.89 -3.52 3.95
CA GLU A 157 23.72 -2.34 4.17
C GLU A 157 23.48 -1.74 5.58
N CYS A 158 22.29 -1.86 6.13
CA CYS A 158 21.96 -1.50 7.52
C CYS A 158 22.46 -2.53 8.55
N GLY A 159 23.15 -3.58 8.12
CA GLY A 159 23.70 -4.62 9.01
C GLY A 159 22.70 -5.68 9.46
N LEU A 160 21.52 -5.77 8.82
CA LEU A 160 20.56 -6.80 9.16
C LEU A 160 20.97 -8.17 8.60
N PRO A 161 20.67 -9.27 9.29
CA PRO A 161 21.15 -10.60 8.94
C PRO A 161 20.51 -11.08 7.62
N LYS A 162 21.35 -11.38 6.64
CA LYS A 162 20.94 -11.86 5.29
C LYS A 162 20.14 -13.16 5.35
N GLU A 163 20.46 -14.05 6.29
CA GLU A 163 19.82 -15.34 6.49
C GLU A 163 18.37 -15.24 7.04
N ARG A 164 17.96 -14.06 7.44
CA ARG A 164 16.59 -13.75 7.91
C ARG A 164 15.96 -12.61 7.11
N THR A 165 16.52 -12.32 5.93
CA THR A 165 16.03 -11.29 5.00
C THR A 165 15.72 -11.93 3.65
N PHE A 166 14.45 -12.13 3.35
CA PHE A 166 13.95 -12.85 2.18
C PHE A 166 13.32 -11.92 1.16
N VAL A 167 13.41 -12.26 -0.12
CA VAL A 167 12.63 -11.60 -1.18
C VAL A 167 11.42 -12.46 -1.49
N THR A 168 10.24 -11.97 -1.11
CA THR A 168 8.97 -12.65 -1.36
C THR A 168 8.24 -12.11 -2.59
N GLY A 169 8.50 -10.88 -2.94
CA GLY A 169 7.71 -10.10 -3.88
C GLY A 169 6.60 -9.31 -3.18
N SER A 170 5.99 -8.39 -3.92
CA SER A 170 4.81 -7.65 -3.47
C SER A 170 3.56 -8.53 -3.51
N PRO A 171 2.73 -8.52 -2.48
CA PRO A 171 1.47 -9.26 -2.50
C PRO A 171 0.43 -8.65 -3.44
N MET A 172 0.63 -7.43 -3.95
CA MET A 172 -0.33 -6.74 -4.80
C MET A 172 -0.62 -7.51 -6.09
N ALA A 173 0.40 -8.10 -6.73
CA ALA A 173 0.23 -8.87 -7.95
C ALA A 173 -0.71 -10.08 -7.75
N GLU A 174 -0.54 -10.80 -6.64
CA GLU A 174 -1.40 -11.95 -6.30
C GLU A 174 -2.86 -11.51 -6.07
N VAL A 175 -3.05 -10.36 -5.42
CA VAL A 175 -4.39 -9.79 -5.18
C VAL A 175 -5.05 -9.32 -6.48
N LEU A 176 -4.30 -8.62 -7.33
CA LEU A 176 -4.81 -8.14 -8.62
C LEU A 176 -5.14 -9.31 -9.55
N HIS A 177 -4.25 -10.30 -9.64
CA HIS A 177 -4.47 -11.50 -10.46
C HIS A 177 -5.71 -12.27 -10.01
N ALA A 178 -5.88 -12.49 -8.72
CA ALA A 178 -7.03 -13.21 -8.16
C ALA A 178 -8.38 -12.48 -8.39
N ASN A 179 -8.36 -11.18 -8.70
CA ASN A 179 -9.55 -10.37 -8.94
C ASN A 179 -9.64 -9.80 -10.36
N LEU A 180 -8.75 -10.19 -11.28
CA LEU A 180 -8.65 -9.58 -12.61
C LEU A 180 -9.96 -9.69 -13.38
N ASP A 181 -10.61 -10.86 -13.41
CA ASP A 181 -11.89 -11.06 -14.07
C ASP A 181 -13.00 -10.14 -13.52
N LYS A 182 -13.01 -9.92 -12.19
CA LYS A 182 -13.97 -9.03 -11.55
C LYS A 182 -13.68 -7.56 -11.86
N ILE A 183 -12.40 -7.21 -11.94
CA ILE A 183 -11.95 -5.86 -12.33
C ILE A 183 -12.41 -5.57 -13.76
N GLU A 184 -12.20 -6.50 -14.68
CA GLU A 184 -12.62 -6.37 -16.09
C GLU A 184 -14.14 -6.31 -16.26
N ALA A 185 -14.86 -7.06 -15.44
CA ALA A 185 -16.33 -7.11 -15.47
C ALA A 185 -17.00 -5.88 -14.81
N SER A 186 -16.24 -4.96 -14.19
CA SER A 186 -16.83 -3.78 -13.56
C SER A 186 -17.54 -2.88 -14.57
N ASN A 187 -18.75 -2.45 -14.20
CA ASN A 187 -19.58 -1.53 -14.99
C ASN A 187 -19.35 -0.05 -14.61
N VAL A 188 -18.24 0.27 -13.94
CA VAL A 188 -17.95 1.60 -13.42
C VAL A 188 -17.96 2.69 -14.48
N HIS A 189 -17.48 2.42 -15.69
CA HIS A 189 -17.52 3.38 -16.80
C HIS A 189 -18.96 3.78 -17.13
N GLN A 190 -19.87 2.81 -17.22
CA GLN A 190 -21.29 3.09 -17.48
C GLN A 190 -21.93 3.88 -16.33
N ARG A 191 -21.64 3.51 -15.07
CA ARG A 191 -22.19 4.21 -13.90
C ARG A 191 -21.74 5.67 -13.81
N LEU A 192 -20.50 5.95 -14.22
CA LEU A 192 -19.91 7.28 -14.16
C LEU A 192 -20.01 8.07 -15.48
N GLY A 193 -20.59 7.49 -16.53
CA GLY A 193 -20.68 8.14 -17.85
C GLY A 193 -19.32 8.40 -18.51
N LEU A 194 -18.31 7.57 -18.23
CA LEU A 194 -16.96 7.72 -18.74
C LEU A 194 -16.72 6.82 -19.95
N THR A 195 -15.95 7.32 -20.92
CA THR A 195 -15.51 6.54 -22.07
C THR A 195 -14.07 6.07 -21.86
N LYS A 196 -13.79 4.80 -22.09
CA LYS A 196 -12.44 4.22 -21.99
C LYS A 196 -11.45 4.99 -22.87
N GLY A 197 -10.28 5.31 -22.31
CA GLY A 197 -9.24 6.07 -22.98
C GLY A 197 -9.51 7.57 -23.14
N GLN A 198 -10.63 8.08 -22.62
CA GLN A 198 -11.04 9.49 -22.75
C GLN A 198 -11.26 10.18 -21.40
N TYR A 199 -10.49 9.81 -20.40
CA TYR A 199 -10.46 10.45 -19.09
C TYR A 199 -9.10 10.26 -18.44
N ILE A 200 -8.73 11.17 -17.56
CA ILE A 200 -7.57 11.04 -16.69
C ILE A 200 -8.07 10.60 -15.30
N LEU A 201 -7.42 9.59 -14.72
CA LEU A 201 -7.69 9.18 -13.35
C LEU A 201 -6.70 9.85 -12.41
N LEU A 202 -7.20 10.66 -11.48
CA LEU A 202 -6.40 11.36 -10.48
C LEU A 202 -6.66 10.80 -9.08
N SER A 203 -5.59 10.51 -8.34
CA SER A 203 -5.64 10.21 -6.91
C SER A 203 -4.56 11.02 -6.19
N ALA A 204 -4.99 11.94 -5.32
CA ALA A 204 -4.10 12.80 -4.54
C ALA A 204 -4.64 12.92 -3.11
N HIS A 205 -3.92 12.33 -2.15
CA HIS A 205 -4.36 12.24 -0.77
C HIS A 205 -3.24 12.33 0.27
N ARG A 206 -1.98 12.35 -0.17
CA ARG A 206 -0.83 12.42 0.73
C ARG A 206 -0.71 13.79 1.38
N GLU A 207 -0.32 13.78 2.65
CA GLU A 207 -0.15 14.97 3.47
C GLU A 207 0.81 15.99 2.84
N GLU A 208 1.91 15.51 2.29
CA GLU A 208 2.91 16.33 1.62
C GLU A 208 2.34 17.17 0.45
N ASN A 209 1.32 16.66 -0.23
CA ASN A 209 0.69 17.33 -1.37
C ASN A 209 -0.47 18.25 -0.98
N ILE A 210 -1.17 17.92 0.13
CA ILE A 210 -2.44 18.58 0.45
C ILE A 210 -2.42 19.41 1.73
N ASP A 211 -1.43 19.27 2.63
CA ASP A 211 -1.49 19.91 3.95
C ASP A 211 -0.99 21.35 3.97
N THR A 212 -0.05 21.71 3.10
CA THR A 212 0.38 23.10 3.00
C THR A 212 -0.42 23.85 1.93
N ASP A 213 -0.75 25.14 2.18
CA ASP A 213 -1.50 25.97 1.21
C ASP A 213 -0.76 26.07 -0.12
N ARG A 214 0.56 26.14 -0.07
CA ARG A 214 1.41 26.25 -1.25
C ARG A 214 1.32 25.00 -2.12
N ASN A 215 1.54 23.81 -1.54
CA ASN A 215 1.54 22.56 -2.30
C ASN A 215 0.13 22.22 -2.80
N PHE A 216 -0.88 22.50 -1.98
CA PHE A 216 -2.27 22.35 -2.37
C PHE A 216 -2.64 23.20 -3.59
N ALA A 217 -2.33 24.51 -3.54
CA ALA A 217 -2.59 25.41 -4.66
C ALA A 217 -1.80 25.00 -5.92
N GLN A 218 -0.53 24.63 -5.76
CA GLN A 218 0.33 24.20 -6.85
C GLN A 218 -0.22 22.94 -7.53
N LEU A 219 -0.59 21.91 -6.76
CA LEU A 219 -1.17 20.68 -7.28
C LEU A 219 -2.45 20.94 -8.07
N PHE A 220 -3.42 21.66 -7.50
CA PHE A 220 -4.70 21.87 -8.17
C PHE A 220 -4.63 22.88 -9.33
N THR A 221 -3.64 23.78 -9.33
CA THR A 221 -3.29 24.57 -10.51
C THR A 221 -2.78 23.67 -11.64
N ALA A 222 -1.91 22.70 -11.33
CA ALA A 222 -1.44 21.72 -12.30
C ALA A 222 -2.57 20.82 -12.82
N VAL A 223 -3.53 20.43 -11.95
CA VAL A 223 -4.73 19.66 -12.35
C VAL A 223 -5.61 20.47 -13.32
N ASN A 224 -5.85 21.75 -13.05
CA ASN A 224 -6.61 22.62 -13.95
C ASN A 224 -5.90 22.78 -15.30
N ALA A 225 -4.57 23.00 -15.30
CA ALA A 225 -3.78 23.09 -16.53
C ALA A 225 -3.83 21.76 -17.35
N MET A 226 -3.88 20.63 -16.67
CA MET A 226 -4.03 19.33 -17.33
C MET A 226 -5.44 19.17 -17.93
N ALA A 227 -6.50 19.62 -17.25
CA ALA A 227 -7.85 19.65 -17.79
C ALA A 227 -7.96 20.52 -19.04
N GLU A 228 -7.34 21.69 -19.04
CA GLU A 228 -7.29 22.58 -20.18
C GLU A 228 -6.52 21.99 -21.36
N LYS A 229 -5.32 21.42 -21.12
CA LYS A 229 -4.45 20.87 -22.18
C LYS A 229 -5.08 19.68 -22.90
N TYR A 230 -5.71 18.77 -22.16
CA TYR A 230 -6.20 17.51 -22.72
C TYR A 230 -7.69 17.55 -23.10
N ASP A 231 -8.41 18.58 -22.67
CA ASP A 231 -9.85 18.79 -22.93
C ASP A 231 -10.70 17.54 -22.70
N MET A 232 -10.48 16.84 -21.59
CA MET A 232 -11.20 15.62 -21.21
C MET A 232 -11.51 15.58 -19.71
N PRO A 233 -12.47 14.74 -19.26
CA PRO A 233 -12.76 14.57 -17.83
C PRO A 233 -11.53 14.12 -17.04
N ILE A 234 -11.34 14.73 -15.87
CA ILE A 234 -10.40 14.26 -14.84
C ILE A 234 -11.23 13.70 -13.70
N LEU A 235 -11.28 12.38 -13.57
CA LEU A 235 -11.94 11.74 -12.43
C LEU A 235 -10.99 11.77 -11.24
N TYR A 236 -11.29 12.63 -10.29
CA TYR A 236 -10.53 12.77 -9.05
C TYR A 236 -11.14 11.90 -7.95
N SER A 237 -10.46 10.79 -7.60
CA SER A 237 -10.79 9.99 -6.41
C SER A 237 -10.43 10.79 -5.16
N CYS A 238 -11.40 11.60 -4.71
CA CYS A 238 -11.20 12.66 -3.72
C CYS A 238 -11.44 12.14 -2.30
N HIS A 239 -10.37 12.03 -1.52
CA HIS A 239 -10.47 11.67 -0.11
C HIS A 239 -11.26 12.73 0.67
N PRO A 240 -12.06 12.38 1.71
CA PRO A 240 -12.82 13.35 2.49
C PRO A 240 -11.99 14.52 3.04
N ARG A 241 -10.74 14.28 3.43
CA ARG A 241 -9.78 15.32 3.87
C ARG A 241 -9.51 16.35 2.76
N SER A 242 -9.23 15.88 1.55
CA SER A 242 -8.98 16.76 0.39
C SER A 242 -10.22 17.54 0.01
N ARG A 243 -11.41 16.93 0.08
CA ARG A 243 -12.69 17.60 -0.16
C ARG A 243 -12.93 18.74 0.81
N LYS A 244 -12.78 18.49 2.13
CA LYS A 244 -12.89 19.52 3.15
C LYS A 244 -11.93 20.69 2.91
N ARG A 245 -10.72 20.40 2.44
CA ARG A 245 -9.74 21.44 2.15
C ARG A 245 -10.09 22.25 0.90
N LEU A 246 -10.57 21.61 -0.16
CA LEU A 246 -11.10 22.30 -1.36
C LEU A 246 -12.21 23.29 -0.98
N GLU A 247 -13.14 22.84 -0.14
CA GLU A 247 -14.23 23.68 0.37
C GLU A 247 -13.71 24.84 1.24
N ALA A 248 -12.78 24.56 2.15
CA ALA A 248 -12.22 25.55 3.06
C ALA A 248 -11.36 26.62 2.37
N THR A 249 -10.60 26.23 1.34
CA THR A 249 -9.76 27.17 0.56
C THR A 249 -10.52 27.94 -0.51
N GLY A 250 -11.72 27.46 -0.89
CA GLY A 250 -12.49 28.02 -2.00
C GLY A 250 -11.80 27.89 -3.37
N PHE A 251 -10.83 26.96 -3.49
CA PHE A 251 -10.11 26.76 -4.75
C PHE A 251 -11.06 26.30 -5.86
N GLN A 252 -11.02 26.98 -7.00
CA GLN A 252 -11.90 26.68 -8.14
C GLN A 252 -11.27 25.63 -9.03
N LEU A 253 -11.85 24.43 -9.03
CA LEU A 253 -11.51 23.39 -9.99
C LEU A 253 -12.12 23.68 -11.35
N ASP A 254 -11.40 23.32 -12.41
CA ASP A 254 -11.95 23.31 -13.77
C ASP A 254 -13.21 22.43 -13.83
N THR A 255 -14.18 22.81 -14.66
CA THR A 255 -15.47 22.13 -14.77
C THR A 255 -15.35 20.67 -15.24
N ARG A 256 -14.24 20.31 -15.87
CA ARG A 256 -13.92 18.94 -16.30
C ARG A 256 -13.37 18.07 -15.18
N VAL A 257 -13.01 18.65 -14.03
CA VAL A 257 -12.53 17.90 -12.86
C VAL A 257 -13.74 17.42 -12.03
N ILE A 258 -13.95 16.12 -12.02
CA ILE A 258 -15.05 15.45 -11.32
C ILE A 258 -14.52 14.91 -9.98
N ALA A 259 -14.77 15.64 -8.90
CA ALA A 259 -14.39 15.19 -7.56
C ALA A 259 -15.39 14.13 -7.07
N HIS A 260 -14.99 12.86 -7.16
CA HIS A 260 -15.78 11.69 -6.76
C HIS A 260 -15.30 11.14 -5.41
N GLU A 261 -16.18 10.56 -4.63
CA GLU A 261 -15.79 9.82 -3.43
C GLU A 261 -14.82 8.66 -3.76
N PRO A 262 -13.98 8.23 -2.81
CA PRO A 262 -13.08 7.12 -3.04
C PRO A 262 -13.82 5.88 -3.55
N LEU A 263 -13.29 5.31 -4.61
CA LEU A 263 -13.84 4.13 -5.27
C LEU A 263 -13.38 2.85 -4.56
N GLY A 264 -14.17 1.77 -4.67
CA GLY A 264 -13.78 0.44 -4.25
C GLY A 264 -12.62 -0.11 -5.10
N PHE A 265 -11.98 -1.17 -4.60
CA PHE A 265 -10.79 -1.77 -5.21
C PHE A 265 -11.02 -2.20 -6.68
N LEU A 266 -12.12 -2.87 -6.97
CA LEU A 266 -12.42 -3.38 -8.30
C LEU A 266 -12.66 -2.26 -9.31
N ASP A 267 -13.47 -1.27 -8.93
CA ASP A 267 -13.81 -0.13 -9.78
C ASP A 267 -12.59 0.77 -10.06
N TYR A 268 -11.79 1.05 -9.02
CA TYR A 268 -10.58 1.86 -9.17
C TYR A 268 -9.61 1.22 -10.16
N ASN A 269 -9.33 -0.09 -10.01
CA ASN A 269 -8.41 -0.80 -10.91
C ASN A 269 -8.99 -0.93 -12.34
N CYS A 270 -10.30 -1.08 -12.50
CA CYS A 270 -10.95 -1.05 -13.81
C CYS A 270 -10.76 0.31 -14.51
N LEU A 271 -10.94 1.40 -13.77
CA LEU A 271 -10.69 2.76 -14.29
C LEU A 271 -9.21 2.99 -14.61
N GLN A 272 -8.32 2.54 -13.73
CA GLN A 272 -6.87 2.68 -13.91
C GLN A 272 -6.39 2.00 -15.20
N MET A 273 -6.82 0.77 -15.42
CA MET A 273 -6.48 -0.03 -16.59
C MET A 273 -6.97 0.56 -17.92
N ASN A 274 -8.04 1.40 -17.88
CA ASN A 274 -8.68 1.97 -19.07
C ASN A 274 -8.55 3.49 -19.17
N ALA A 275 -7.72 4.13 -18.34
CA ALA A 275 -7.52 5.58 -18.36
C ALA A 275 -6.65 6.03 -19.54
N PHE A 276 -6.85 7.27 -20.00
CA PHE A 276 -5.90 7.96 -20.89
C PHE A 276 -4.55 8.15 -20.21
N ALA A 277 -4.56 8.53 -18.94
CA ALA A 277 -3.41 8.57 -18.05
C ALA A 277 -3.86 8.40 -16.59
N VAL A 278 -2.99 7.84 -15.76
CA VAL A 278 -3.18 7.73 -14.31
C VAL A 278 -2.17 8.64 -13.64
N VAL A 279 -2.67 9.58 -12.84
CA VAL A 279 -1.87 10.54 -12.06
C VAL A 279 -2.15 10.28 -10.59
N SER A 280 -1.12 9.86 -9.82
CA SER A 280 -1.37 9.44 -8.44
C SER A 280 -0.17 9.67 -7.53
N ASP A 281 -0.44 9.97 -6.24
CA ASP A 281 0.55 9.97 -5.18
C ASP A 281 0.57 8.65 -4.37
N SER A 282 -0.18 7.65 -4.82
CA SER A 282 -0.22 6.34 -4.17
C SER A 282 1.12 5.60 -4.26
N GLY A 283 1.56 5.04 -3.14
CA GLY A 283 2.76 4.18 -3.10
C GLY A 283 2.58 2.86 -3.86
N THR A 284 1.35 2.46 -4.22
CA THR A 284 1.08 1.21 -4.95
C THR A 284 1.07 1.40 -6.48
N LEU A 285 0.99 2.63 -6.99
CA LEU A 285 0.99 2.90 -8.43
C LEU A 285 2.12 2.18 -9.19
N PRO A 286 3.38 2.17 -8.72
CA PRO A 286 4.46 1.44 -9.41
C PRO A 286 4.24 -0.08 -9.46
N GLU A 287 3.65 -0.66 -8.40
CA GLU A 287 3.34 -2.09 -8.35
C GLU A 287 2.21 -2.45 -9.30
N GLU A 288 1.15 -1.64 -9.31
CA GLU A 288 -0.01 -1.76 -10.18
C GLU A 288 0.38 -1.61 -11.65
N SER A 289 1.15 -0.56 -11.98
CA SER A 289 1.64 -0.34 -13.33
C SER A 289 2.49 -1.52 -13.85
N SER A 290 3.40 -2.03 -13.02
CA SER A 290 4.22 -3.20 -13.34
C SER A 290 3.37 -4.45 -13.55
N PHE A 291 2.38 -4.69 -12.69
CA PHE A 291 1.45 -5.82 -12.82
C PHE A 291 0.64 -5.74 -14.11
N PHE A 292 -0.04 -4.61 -14.36
CA PHE A 292 -0.86 -4.47 -15.57
C PHE A 292 -0.04 -4.54 -16.85
N LEU A 293 1.20 -4.07 -16.83
CA LEU A 293 2.14 -4.29 -17.93
C LEU A 293 2.40 -5.80 -18.15
N SER A 294 2.58 -6.58 -17.09
CA SER A 294 2.87 -8.02 -17.18
C SER A 294 1.72 -8.84 -17.75
N VAL A 295 0.49 -8.37 -17.61
CA VAL A 295 -0.72 -9.03 -18.14
C VAL A 295 -1.20 -8.42 -19.48
N GLY A 296 -0.37 -7.60 -20.12
CA GLY A 296 -0.66 -7.02 -21.44
C GLY A 296 -1.70 -5.89 -21.42
N LYS A 297 -1.86 -5.22 -20.29
CA LYS A 297 -2.81 -4.11 -20.07
C LYS A 297 -2.13 -2.85 -19.53
N PRO A 298 -1.01 -2.40 -20.16
CA PRO A 298 -0.28 -1.25 -19.67
C PRO A 298 -1.12 0.03 -19.72
N PHE A 299 -0.87 0.95 -18.81
CA PHE A 299 -1.45 2.28 -18.81
C PHE A 299 -0.38 3.34 -18.53
N PRO A 300 -0.53 4.59 -19.04
CA PRO A 300 0.39 5.69 -18.73
C PRO A 300 0.31 6.04 -17.26
N ALA A 301 1.38 5.78 -16.50
CA ALA A 301 1.45 5.99 -15.05
C ALA A 301 2.37 7.17 -14.70
N VAL A 302 1.84 8.16 -13.98
CA VAL A 302 2.56 9.34 -13.51
C VAL A 302 2.39 9.48 -12.01
N SER A 303 3.50 9.49 -11.29
CA SER A 303 3.51 9.69 -9.84
C SER A 303 3.78 11.16 -9.51
N ILE A 304 2.83 11.80 -8.80
CA ILE A 304 2.93 13.19 -8.32
C ILE A 304 3.62 13.26 -6.95
N ARG A 305 4.83 12.75 -6.89
CA ARG A 305 5.67 12.72 -5.69
C ARG A 305 7.06 13.25 -6.01
N THR A 306 7.78 13.70 -4.97
CA THR A 306 9.17 14.14 -5.07
C THR A 306 10.18 13.01 -4.86
N SER A 307 9.71 11.88 -4.31
CA SER A 307 10.52 10.70 -4.03
C SER A 307 9.68 9.42 -4.17
N THR A 308 10.32 8.27 -4.25
CA THR A 308 9.64 6.97 -4.32
C THR A 308 10.35 5.94 -3.45
N GLU A 309 9.57 5.07 -2.83
CA GLU A 309 10.05 3.88 -2.12
C GLU A 309 10.29 2.69 -3.07
N ARG A 310 10.08 2.90 -4.37
CA ARG A 310 10.09 1.85 -5.40
C ARG A 310 11.02 2.20 -6.57
N PRO A 311 12.32 2.46 -6.29
CA PRO A 311 13.25 2.86 -7.33
C PRO A 311 13.42 1.81 -8.43
N GLU A 312 13.25 0.52 -8.10
CA GLU A 312 13.28 -0.58 -9.06
C GLU A 312 12.20 -0.49 -10.15
N ALA A 313 11.08 0.18 -9.88
CA ALA A 313 10.05 0.40 -10.89
C ALA A 313 10.41 1.57 -11.82
N LEU A 314 11.21 2.53 -11.37
CA LEU A 314 11.82 3.54 -12.24
C LEU A 314 12.91 2.90 -13.12
N ASP A 315 13.76 2.06 -12.55
CA ASP A 315 14.78 1.29 -13.31
C ASP A 315 14.13 0.47 -14.42
N ALA A 316 12.95 -0.07 -14.16
CA ALA A 316 12.18 -0.86 -15.11
C ALA A 316 11.34 -0.02 -16.09
N GLY A 317 11.22 1.30 -15.89
CA GLY A 317 10.44 2.20 -16.74
C GLY A 317 8.93 2.03 -16.63
N CYS A 318 8.42 1.57 -15.46
CA CYS A 318 7.00 1.31 -15.27
C CYS A 318 6.16 2.58 -15.06
N PHE A 319 6.76 3.69 -14.65
CA PHE A 319 6.07 4.95 -14.38
C PHE A 319 7.01 6.16 -14.49
N VAL A 320 6.45 7.36 -14.52
CA VAL A 320 7.19 8.63 -14.51
C VAL A 320 6.99 9.33 -13.17
N LEU A 321 8.05 9.84 -12.56
CA LEU A 321 7.99 10.62 -11.33
C LEU A 321 8.01 12.12 -11.70
N ALA A 322 6.93 12.87 -11.37
CA ALA A 322 6.70 14.23 -11.89
C ALA A 322 6.75 15.34 -10.83
N GLY A 323 6.42 15.05 -9.57
CA GLY A 323 6.11 16.13 -8.62
C GLY A 323 4.74 16.76 -8.88
N ILE A 324 4.52 17.97 -8.32
CA ILE A 324 3.21 18.63 -8.30
C ILE A 324 3.16 19.96 -9.07
N ASP A 325 4.26 20.41 -9.70
CA ASP A 325 4.23 21.62 -10.51
C ASP A 325 3.64 21.35 -11.91
N ALA A 326 2.99 22.38 -12.47
CA ALA A 326 2.23 22.22 -13.70
C ALA A 326 3.10 21.81 -14.91
N ASP A 327 4.25 22.43 -15.09
CA ASP A 327 5.12 22.15 -16.24
C ASP A 327 5.67 20.74 -16.19
N SER A 328 6.20 20.32 -15.04
CA SER A 328 6.69 18.97 -14.79
C SER A 328 5.60 17.91 -14.99
N LEU A 329 4.41 18.15 -14.43
CA LEU A 329 3.28 17.23 -14.54
C LEU A 329 2.82 17.08 -16.00
N LEU A 330 2.63 18.17 -16.71
CA LEU A 330 2.19 18.15 -18.11
C LEU A 330 3.21 17.45 -19.02
N GLN A 331 4.51 17.69 -18.82
CA GLN A 331 5.58 17.02 -19.56
C GLN A 331 5.61 15.51 -19.26
N ALA A 332 5.44 15.12 -17.99
CA ALA A 332 5.43 13.72 -17.57
C ALA A 332 4.22 12.96 -18.15
N VAL A 333 3.03 13.55 -18.14
CA VAL A 333 1.83 12.96 -18.76
C VAL A 333 2.00 12.83 -20.26
N GLU A 334 2.51 13.87 -20.93
CA GLU A 334 2.76 13.85 -22.38
C GLU A 334 3.76 12.75 -22.76
N MET A 335 4.85 12.61 -21.99
CA MET A 335 5.84 11.55 -22.17
C MET A 335 5.24 10.17 -21.98
N ALA A 336 4.53 9.93 -20.87
CA ALA A 336 3.93 8.64 -20.56
C ALA A 336 2.91 8.22 -21.63
N VAL A 337 2.04 9.15 -22.06
CA VAL A 337 1.06 8.91 -23.12
C VAL A 337 1.73 8.71 -24.48
N GLY A 338 2.77 9.47 -24.78
CA GLY A 338 3.56 9.32 -26.00
C GLY A 338 4.23 7.95 -26.10
N MET A 339 4.84 7.49 -25.01
CA MET A 339 5.45 6.14 -24.91
C MET A 339 4.39 5.03 -25.09
N GLN A 340 3.23 5.16 -24.44
CA GLN A 340 2.12 4.21 -24.60
C GLN A 340 1.68 4.11 -26.07
N ARG A 341 1.52 5.24 -26.76
CA ARG A 341 1.12 5.27 -28.19
C ARG A 341 2.19 4.71 -29.13
N ALA A 342 3.44 4.83 -28.75
CA ALA A 342 4.58 4.27 -29.50
C ALA A 342 4.86 2.80 -29.14
N GLU A 343 4.05 2.18 -28.29
CA GLU A 343 4.25 0.83 -27.76
C GLU A 343 5.63 0.64 -27.09
N CYS A 344 6.20 1.74 -26.58
CA CYS A 344 7.45 1.76 -25.84
C CYS A 344 7.19 1.56 -24.35
N PHE A 345 6.97 0.32 -23.95
CA PHE A 345 6.72 -0.03 -22.55
C PHE A 345 8.03 -0.31 -21.81
N GLY A 346 7.99 -0.09 -20.49
CA GLY A 346 9.02 -0.61 -19.59
C GLY A 346 9.00 -2.13 -19.51
N THR A 347 9.73 -2.67 -18.56
CA THR A 347 9.73 -4.11 -18.26
C THR A 347 9.05 -4.36 -16.91
N PRO A 348 8.23 -5.42 -16.77
CA PRO A 348 7.66 -5.75 -15.47
C PRO A 348 8.74 -6.04 -14.43
N VAL A 349 8.59 -5.49 -13.23
CA VAL A 349 9.48 -5.77 -12.09
C VAL A 349 9.18 -7.16 -11.56
N ALA A 350 10.16 -8.05 -11.51
CA ALA A 350 9.98 -9.44 -11.09
C ALA A 350 9.31 -9.60 -9.71
N GLY A 351 9.64 -8.70 -8.77
CA GLY A 351 9.02 -8.68 -7.44
C GLY A 351 7.57 -8.20 -7.43
N TYR A 352 7.08 -7.54 -8.49
CA TYR A 352 5.73 -6.98 -8.60
C TYR A 352 4.81 -7.79 -9.52
N THR A 353 5.26 -8.95 -9.96
CA THR A 353 4.49 -9.90 -10.78
C THR A 353 4.37 -11.26 -10.13
N ALA A 354 4.83 -11.40 -8.88
CA ALA A 354 4.81 -12.68 -8.16
C ALA A 354 3.39 -13.04 -7.69
N GLU A 355 2.88 -14.19 -8.10
CA GLU A 355 1.51 -14.65 -7.81
C GLU A 355 1.42 -15.66 -6.67
N ASN A 356 2.50 -15.91 -5.95
CA ASN A 356 2.57 -16.90 -4.88
C ASN A 356 3.20 -16.36 -3.59
N VAL A 357 3.05 -15.06 -3.36
CA VAL A 357 3.64 -14.34 -2.21
C VAL A 357 3.07 -14.87 -0.90
N SER A 358 1.76 -15.05 -0.83
CA SER A 358 1.07 -15.56 0.35
C SER A 358 1.62 -16.92 0.81
N MET A 359 1.87 -17.83 -0.14
CA MET A 359 2.44 -19.15 0.16
C MET A 359 3.91 -19.07 0.58
N LYS A 360 4.72 -18.19 -0.04
CA LYS A 360 6.10 -17.95 0.39
C LYS A 360 6.14 -17.45 1.82
N VAL A 361 5.31 -16.44 2.14
CA VAL A 361 5.18 -15.87 3.49
C VAL A 361 4.79 -16.94 4.50
N ALA A 362 3.74 -17.72 4.23
CA ALA A 362 3.31 -18.79 5.13
C ALA A 362 4.41 -19.83 5.38
N ARG A 363 5.14 -20.24 4.34
CA ARG A 363 6.26 -21.19 4.48
C ARG A 363 7.40 -20.62 5.31
N ILE A 364 7.73 -19.35 5.14
CA ILE A 364 8.78 -18.69 5.92
C ILE A 364 8.36 -18.58 7.38
N ILE A 365 7.12 -18.17 7.66
CA ILE A 365 6.60 -18.14 9.05
C ILE A 365 6.70 -19.52 9.69
N GLN A 366 6.21 -20.56 9.01
CA GLN A 366 6.27 -21.94 9.53
C GLN A 366 7.69 -22.40 9.81
N SER A 367 8.64 -22.04 8.93
CA SER A 367 10.03 -22.48 9.04
C SER A 367 10.80 -21.70 10.11
N TYR A 368 10.61 -20.37 10.15
CA TYR A 368 11.47 -19.50 10.92
C TYR A 368 10.98 -19.20 12.34
N THR A 369 9.72 -19.47 12.69
CA THR A 369 9.23 -19.30 14.05
C THR A 369 10.07 -20.09 15.06
N GLY A 370 10.32 -21.38 14.80
CA GLY A 370 11.18 -22.21 15.64
C GLY A 370 12.66 -21.78 15.61
N ILE A 371 13.18 -21.41 14.42
CA ILE A 371 14.55 -20.94 14.27
C ILE A 371 14.79 -19.67 15.07
N VAL A 372 13.90 -18.69 15.01
CA VAL A 372 13.98 -17.43 15.78
C VAL A 372 13.90 -17.73 17.28
N ASN A 373 12.97 -18.58 17.71
CA ASN A 373 12.86 -18.98 19.12
C ASN A 373 14.16 -19.59 19.64
N LYS A 374 14.80 -20.46 18.87
CA LYS A 374 16.05 -21.11 19.25
C LYS A 374 17.25 -20.17 19.14
N MET A 375 17.44 -19.50 18.01
CA MET A 375 18.69 -18.76 17.70
C MET A 375 18.70 -17.35 18.30
N VAL A 376 17.55 -16.71 18.42
CA VAL A 376 17.43 -15.33 18.92
C VAL A 376 16.99 -15.32 20.39
N TRP A 377 15.96 -16.07 20.73
CA TRP A 377 15.32 -16.03 22.05
C TRP A 377 15.77 -17.12 23.01
N ARG A 378 16.52 -18.13 22.53
CA ARG A 378 17.07 -19.27 23.33
C ARG A 378 16.00 -19.94 24.22
N LYS A 379 14.78 -20.12 23.66
CA LYS A 379 13.65 -20.65 24.44
C LYS A 379 13.74 -22.15 24.75
N ASP A 380 14.60 -22.87 24.05
CA ASP A 380 14.77 -24.33 24.18
C ASP A 380 16.00 -24.70 25.01
N GLU A 381 16.63 -23.75 25.72
CA GLU A 381 17.78 -23.96 26.62
C GLU A 381 17.36 -23.97 28.08
#